data_2e5b9e67007c321071fc6f5a8e808d11
#
_entry.id   2e5b9e67007c321071fc6f5a8e808d11
#
_cell.length_a   1.000
_cell.length_b   1.000
_cell.length_c   1.000
_cell.angle_alpha   90.00
_cell.angle_beta   90.00
_cell.angle_gamma   90.00
#
_symmetry.space_group_name_H-M   'P 1'
#
loop_
_entity.id
_entity.type
_entity.pdbx_description
1 polymer ?
#
loop_
_entity_poly.entity_id
_entity_poly.type
_entity_poly.pdbx_seq_one_letter_code
_entity_poly.pdbx_strand_id
1 'polypeptide(L)'
;MSAKGLGLKNKKQWLGLAHAAARAWLDAPTLELLGNGHIHQTFLLSDQEKPADRYVLQCVNSAVYGDIDLLMRQTRMVLDRLQTASAFAAEYQLPELISTRLGESVFVQASDGEMRSWRLWRFIKGSKTCDPPENRQQIRQAAQAFGAYQRALAGMEIEQLHETIPGFLSMSGYLRQFDQVLATATLAECEQAAPWIALAQSHRQWPSALMQPNGIIHGDCKINNVLFDQQGERVLSVIDLDNNMKGHWAWDFGDLVRSVAFSRGGFDVDDYRACLQGFLTGRGSTPLINEHLIYAPSYLAFMLGLRFLTDHLGGDVYFSVPEHGDNLQRAMEQFALFQSFERNKALMGRIVSECS
;
A
#
# COMPACT_ATOMS: atom_id res chain seq x y z
N MET A 1 4.36 6.40 13.20
CA MET A 1 5.32 7.53 13.34
C MET A 1 5.87 7.86 11.96
N SER A 2 5.45 9.00 11.39
CA SER A 2 5.98 9.48 10.10
C SER A 2 7.42 9.98 10.29
N ALA A 3 8.32 9.66 9.33
CA ALA A 3 9.74 10.06 9.38
C ALA A 3 10.00 11.59 9.39
N LYS A 4 8.98 12.42 9.18
CA LYS A 4 9.10 13.88 9.20
C LYS A 4 9.25 14.50 10.60
N GLY A 5 9.06 13.74 11.69
CA GLY A 5 9.13 14.23 13.07
C GLY A 5 10.29 13.68 13.91
N LEU A 6 11.16 12.84 13.34
CA LEU A 6 12.31 12.32 14.06
C LEU A 6 13.37 13.41 14.23
N GLY A 7 13.37 14.10 15.38
CA GLY A 7 14.45 15.00 15.74
C GLY A 7 15.82 14.32 15.62
N LEU A 8 16.89 15.07 15.40
CA LEU A 8 18.27 14.56 15.16
C LEU A 8 18.72 13.47 16.15
N LYS A 9 18.26 13.52 17.41
CA LYS A 9 18.53 12.48 18.43
C LYS A 9 17.89 11.14 18.07
N ASN A 10 16.66 11.15 17.56
CA ASN A 10 15.91 9.93 17.20
C ASN A 10 16.50 9.28 15.93
N LYS A 11 16.93 10.08 14.95
CA LYS A 11 17.59 9.59 13.73
C LYS A 11 18.91 8.86 14.04
N LYS A 12 19.73 9.41 14.96
CA LYS A 12 21.00 8.77 15.37
C LYS A 12 20.78 7.47 16.10
N GLN A 13 19.75 7.39 16.96
CA GLN A 13 19.36 6.17 17.66
C GLN A 13 18.94 5.07 16.66
N TRP A 14 18.07 5.39 15.69
CA TRP A 14 17.65 4.46 14.67
C TRP A 14 18.79 3.94 13.79
N LEU A 15 19.73 4.80 13.41
CA LEU A 15 20.94 4.37 12.68
C LEU A 15 21.79 3.41 13.52
N GLY A 16 21.93 3.63 14.83
CA GLY A 16 22.64 2.73 15.74
C GLY A 16 21.97 1.35 15.83
N LEU A 17 20.63 1.31 15.99
CA LEU A 17 19.86 0.08 16.03
C LEU A 17 19.95 -0.69 14.70
N ALA A 18 19.77 0.01 13.58
CA ALA A 18 19.86 -0.57 12.24
C ALA A 18 21.26 -1.14 11.95
N HIS A 19 22.32 -0.43 12.37
CA HIS A 19 23.70 -0.89 12.22
C HIS A 19 23.98 -2.18 13.03
N ALA A 20 23.46 -2.25 14.25
CA ALA A 20 23.59 -3.45 15.07
C ALA A 20 22.82 -4.64 14.44
N ALA A 21 21.59 -4.39 13.95
CA ALA A 21 20.78 -5.42 13.30
C ALA A 21 21.40 -5.90 11.98
N ALA A 22 21.95 -5.01 11.16
CA ALA A 22 22.55 -5.32 9.85
C ALA A 22 23.66 -6.39 9.94
N ARG A 23 24.32 -6.50 11.08
CA ARG A 23 25.35 -7.53 11.35
C ARG A 23 24.79 -8.96 11.33
N ALA A 24 23.50 -9.15 11.42
CA ALA A 24 22.89 -10.47 11.20
C ALA A 24 23.07 -10.97 9.75
N TRP A 25 23.38 -10.08 8.81
CA TRP A 25 23.58 -10.39 7.39
C TRP A 25 24.99 -10.10 6.87
N LEU A 26 25.58 -8.95 7.25
CA LEU A 26 26.85 -8.46 6.72
C LEU A 26 27.87 -8.21 7.84
N ASP A 27 29.17 -8.40 7.54
CA ASP A 27 30.25 -8.14 8.52
C ASP A 27 30.54 -6.66 8.68
N ALA A 28 30.61 -5.92 7.59
CA ALA A 28 30.98 -4.53 7.55
C ALA A 28 29.89 -3.66 6.87
N PRO A 29 28.64 -3.60 7.45
CA PRO A 29 27.57 -2.84 6.84
C PRO A 29 27.80 -1.33 6.91
N THR A 30 27.45 -0.64 5.82
CA THR A 30 27.23 0.81 5.80
C THR A 30 25.76 1.09 5.57
N LEU A 31 25.20 2.10 6.26
CA LEU A 31 23.78 2.41 6.20
C LEU A 31 23.51 3.89 5.98
N GLU A 32 22.49 4.14 5.20
CA GLU A 32 21.86 5.45 5.09
C GLU A 32 20.33 5.31 5.21
N LEU A 33 19.65 6.33 5.71
CA LEU A 33 18.19 6.32 5.80
C LEU A 33 17.61 6.36 4.38
N LEU A 34 16.77 5.38 4.04
CA LEU A 34 16.13 5.30 2.74
C LEU A 34 14.68 5.80 2.81
N GLY A 35 14.46 6.99 2.22
CA GLY A 35 13.12 7.54 2.00
C GLY A 35 12.30 7.83 3.26
N ASN A 36 11.02 8.09 3.04
CA ASN A 36 10.02 8.36 4.08
C ASN A 36 8.99 7.21 4.12
N GLY A 37 9.44 5.98 4.36
CA GLY A 37 8.51 4.86 4.56
C GLY A 37 7.47 5.22 5.61
N HIS A 38 6.17 5.03 5.29
CA HIS A 38 5.09 5.45 6.20
C HIS A 38 4.85 4.45 7.33
N ILE A 39 5.22 3.19 7.14
CA ILE A 39 4.96 2.10 8.08
C ILE A 39 6.25 1.61 8.72
N HIS A 40 7.24 1.21 7.93
CA HIS A 40 8.51 0.65 8.40
C HIS A 40 9.62 1.70 8.48
N GLN A 41 10.55 1.49 9.42
CA GLN A 41 11.83 2.21 9.36
C GLN A 41 12.72 1.53 8.32
N THR A 42 13.11 2.25 7.29
CA THR A 42 13.77 1.69 6.11
C THR A 42 15.14 2.33 5.89
N PHE A 43 16.13 1.50 5.63
CA PHE A 43 17.52 1.90 5.43
C PHE A 43 18.08 1.26 4.16
N LEU A 44 18.89 2.02 3.44
CA LEU A 44 19.73 1.47 2.39
C LEU A 44 21.01 0.93 3.03
N LEU A 45 21.33 -0.32 2.72
CA LEU A 45 22.45 -1.04 3.25
C LEU A 45 23.42 -1.39 2.12
N SER A 46 24.71 -1.20 2.34
CA SER A 46 25.78 -1.63 1.44
C SER A 46 26.83 -2.41 2.23
N ASP A 47 27.52 -3.32 1.57
CA ASP A 47 28.68 -4.02 2.12
C ASP A 47 29.96 -3.24 1.79
N GLN A 48 30.80 -2.96 2.76
CA GLN A 48 32.09 -2.30 2.51
C GLN A 48 33.04 -3.13 1.62
N GLU A 49 32.97 -4.46 1.73
CA GLU A 49 33.79 -5.34 0.91
C GLU A 49 33.22 -5.53 -0.52
N LYS A 50 31.91 -5.33 -0.67
CA LYS A 50 31.18 -5.43 -1.94
C LYS A 50 30.24 -4.25 -2.15
N PRO A 51 30.76 -3.05 -2.40
CA PRO A 51 29.94 -1.83 -2.47
C PRO A 51 28.88 -1.84 -3.60
N ALA A 52 29.06 -2.71 -4.57
CA ALA A 52 28.07 -2.94 -5.66
C ALA A 52 26.84 -3.69 -5.17
N ASP A 53 26.91 -4.42 -4.05
CA ASP A 53 25.80 -5.13 -3.47
C ASP A 53 25.06 -4.21 -2.49
N ARG A 54 23.82 -3.90 -2.84
CA ARG A 54 22.96 -3.02 -2.06
C ARG A 54 21.72 -3.77 -1.61
N TYR A 55 21.23 -3.38 -0.45
CA TYR A 55 20.07 -4.01 0.18
C TYR A 55 19.17 -2.96 0.82
N VAL A 56 17.94 -3.36 1.11
CA VAL A 56 16.96 -2.56 1.86
C VAL A 56 16.71 -3.26 3.19
N LEU A 57 17.18 -2.68 4.28
CA LEU A 57 16.93 -3.14 5.64
C LEU A 57 15.68 -2.45 6.19
N GLN A 58 14.74 -3.24 6.70
CA GLN A 58 13.51 -2.73 7.28
C GLN A 58 13.33 -3.24 8.71
N CYS A 59 13.05 -2.31 9.62
CA CYS A 59 12.46 -2.64 10.91
C CYS A 59 10.94 -2.70 10.73
N VAL A 60 10.38 -3.90 10.86
CA VAL A 60 8.94 -4.13 10.70
C VAL A 60 8.19 -3.48 11.86
N ASN A 61 7.12 -2.74 11.55
CA ASN A 61 6.30 -2.10 12.56
C ASN A 61 5.34 -3.10 13.21
N SER A 62 5.71 -3.62 14.38
CA SER A 62 4.90 -4.60 15.14
C SER A 62 3.61 -4.01 15.71
N ALA A 63 3.47 -2.69 15.81
CA ALA A 63 2.21 -2.07 16.21
C ALA A 63 1.15 -2.12 15.09
N VAL A 64 1.59 -2.22 13.84
CA VAL A 64 0.71 -2.37 12.66
C VAL A 64 0.51 -3.85 12.34
N TYR A 65 1.60 -4.61 12.27
CA TYR A 65 1.61 -6.04 11.96
C TYR A 65 1.84 -6.83 13.23
N GLY A 66 0.76 -7.23 13.91
CA GLY A 66 0.84 -7.88 15.23
C GLY A 66 1.52 -9.25 15.22
N ASP A 67 1.40 -10.01 14.12
CA ASP A 67 2.03 -11.32 13.92
C ASP A 67 3.05 -11.27 12.78
N ILE A 68 4.32 -11.03 13.14
CA ILE A 68 5.42 -10.93 12.18
C ILE A 68 5.71 -12.29 11.50
N ASP A 69 5.52 -13.39 12.19
CA ASP A 69 5.72 -14.72 11.63
C ASP A 69 4.66 -15.03 10.56
N LEU A 70 3.41 -14.66 10.81
CA LEU A 70 2.34 -14.77 9.82
C LEU A 70 2.67 -13.90 8.59
N LEU A 71 3.03 -12.64 8.80
CA LEU A 71 3.43 -11.72 7.74
C LEU A 71 4.51 -12.32 6.85
N MET A 72 5.58 -12.84 7.45
CA MET A 72 6.73 -13.40 6.72
C MET A 72 6.40 -14.71 6.02
N ARG A 73 5.58 -15.58 6.62
CA ARG A 73 5.08 -16.79 5.95
C ARG A 73 4.27 -16.45 4.71
N GLN A 74 3.32 -15.51 4.83
CA GLN A 74 2.47 -15.08 3.71
C GLN A 74 3.28 -14.40 2.61
N THR A 75 4.22 -13.54 2.97
CA THR A 75 5.14 -12.92 2.01
C THR A 75 5.90 -13.97 1.20
N ARG A 76 6.43 -15.03 1.85
CA ARG A 76 7.11 -16.12 1.15
C ARG A 76 6.16 -16.90 0.23
N MET A 77 4.97 -17.25 0.70
CA MET A 77 3.97 -17.94 -0.13
C MET A 77 3.63 -17.17 -1.41
N VAL A 78 3.49 -15.84 -1.30
CA VAL A 78 3.25 -14.98 -2.45
C VAL A 78 4.46 -14.94 -3.38
N LEU A 79 5.68 -14.79 -2.86
CA LEU A 79 6.92 -14.81 -3.66
C LEU A 79 7.09 -16.15 -4.40
N ASP A 80 6.88 -17.28 -3.72
CA ASP A 80 6.95 -18.60 -4.32
C ASP A 80 5.92 -18.77 -5.45
N ARG A 81 4.70 -18.27 -5.24
CA ARG A 81 3.66 -18.28 -6.28
C ARG A 81 4.05 -17.41 -7.48
N LEU A 82 4.55 -16.21 -7.25
CA LEU A 82 5.00 -15.30 -8.31
C LEU A 82 6.17 -15.91 -9.11
N GLN A 83 7.10 -16.59 -8.43
CA GLN A 83 8.22 -17.28 -9.06
C GLN A 83 7.77 -18.41 -10.00
N THR A 84 6.71 -19.14 -9.63
CA THR A 84 6.14 -20.22 -10.45
C THR A 84 5.24 -19.70 -11.58
N ALA A 85 4.78 -18.45 -11.50
CA ALA A 85 4.01 -17.79 -12.54
C ALA A 85 4.93 -17.30 -13.68
N SER A 86 5.31 -18.21 -14.58
CA SER A 86 6.37 -18.00 -15.59
C SER A 86 6.23 -16.71 -16.40
N ALA A 87 4.99 -16.34 -16.78
CA ALA A 87 4.74 -15.10 -17.53
C ALA A 87 5.06 -13.85 -16.70
N PHE A 88 4.75 -13.86 -15.38
CA PHE A 88 5.07 -12.76 -14.49
C PHE A 88 6.56 -12.68 -14.20
N ALA A 89 7.18 -13.81 -13.85
CA ALA A 89 8.61 -13.89 -13.54
C ALA A 89 9.53 -13.59 -14.73
N ALA A 90 9.03 -13.75 -15.97
CA ALA A 90 9.76 -13.37 -17.19
C ALA A 90 9.71 -11.86 -17.47
N GLU A 91 8.67 -11.16 -17.02
CA GLU A 91 8.45 -9.74 -17.29
C GLU A 91 8.92 -8.85 -16.14
N TYR A 92 8.73 -9.30 -14.88
CA TYR A 92 9.01 -8.51 -13.68
C TYR A 92 10.03 -9.19 -12.78
N GLN A 93 10.99 -8.41 -12.29
CA GLN A 93 11.93 -8.85 -11.26
C GLN A 93 11.19 -8.99 -9.93
N LEU A 94 11.34 -10.14 -9.26
CA LEU A 94 10.75 -10.36 -7.95
C LEU A 94 11.60 -9.71 -6.85
N PRO A 95 10.97 -9.15 -5.79
CA PRO A 95 11.68 -8.82 -4.57
C PRO A 95 12.33 -10.09 -3.98
N GLU A 96 13.59 -9.99 -3.58
CA GLU A 96 14.34 -11.11 -2.98
C GLU A 96 14.56 -10.84 -1.50
N LEU A 97 13.98 -11.69 -0.65
CA LEU A 97 14.19 -11.69 0.79
C LEU A 97 15.49 -12.42 1.12
N ILE A 98 16.41 -11.73 1.80
CA ILE A 98 17.73 -12.27 2.14
C ILE A 98 17.68 -12.85 3.56
N SER A 99 17.98 -14.14 3.69
CA SER A 99 18.08 -14.80 4.99
C SER A 99 19.28 -14.28 5.78
N THR A 100 19.16 -14.26 7.11
CA THR A 100 20.28 -14.01 8.01
C THR A 100 21.36 -15.09 7.83
N ARG A 101 22.52 -14.91 8.42
CA ARG A 101 23.58 -15.93 8.44
C ARG A 101 23.18 -17.23 9.12
N LEU A 102 22.15 -17.20 9.98
CA LEU A 102 21.56 -18.37 10.63
C LEU A 102 20.44 -19.01 9.82
N GLY A 103 20.15 -18.49 8.61
CA GLY A 103 19.10 -19.01 7.74
C GLY A 103 17.69 -18.46 8.02
N GLU A 104 17.55 -17.55 8.99
CA GLU A 104 16.27 -16.98 9.38
C GLU A 104 15.83 -15.85 8.41
N SER A 105 14.53 -15.67 8.22
CA SER A 105 13.99 -14.57 7.40
C SER A 105 13.92 -13.23 8.13
N VAL A 106 13.98 -13.27 9.44
CA VAL A 106 13.86 -12.11 10.34
C VAL A 106 14.95 -12.22 11.41
N PHE A 107 15.57 -11.08 11.71
CA PHE A 107 16.41 -10.94 12.89
C PHE A 107 15.63 -10.20 13.97
N VAL A 108 15.53 -10.79 15.15
CA VAL A 108 14.88 -10.19 16.31
C VAL A 108 15.91 -9.57 17.24
N GLN A 109 15.79 -8.27 17.48
CA GLN A 109 16.69 -7.50 18.31
C GLN A 109 15.96 -7.02 19.57
N ALA A 110 16.50 -7.37 20.72
CA ALA A 110 16.06 -6.77 21.99
C ALA A 110 16.89 -5.49 22.28
N SER A 111 16.23 -4.36 22.44
CA SER A 111 16.85 -3.09 22.81
C SER A 111 15.87 -2.20 23.55
N ASP A 112 16.30 -1.55 24.63
CA ASP A 112 15.52 -0.60 25.41
C ASP A 112 14.16 -1.16 25.92
N GLY A 113 14.13 -2.48 26.23
CA GLY A 113 12.90 -3.17 26.64
C GLY A 113 11.90 -3.49 25.52
N GLU A 114 12.25 -3.20 24.27
CA GLU A 114 11.43 -3.51 23.10
C GLU A 114 12.06 -4.59 22.23
N MET A 115 11.20 -5.40 21.60
CA MET A 115 11.58 -6.39 20.60
C MET A 115 11.33 -5.81 19.21
N ARG A 116 12.37 -5.76 18.39
CA ARG A 116 12.31 -5.22 17.03
C ARG A 116 12.65 -6.30 16.03
N SER A 117 11.78 -6.49 15.03
CA SER A 117 11.96 -7.47 13.96
C SER A 117 12.52 -6.79 12.72
N TRP A 118 13.63 -7.30 12.21
CA TRP A 118 14.34 -6.77 11.07
C TRP A 118 14.34 -7.78 9.93
N ARG A 119 14.16 -7.30 8.70
CA ARG A 119 14.27 -8.09 7.48
C ARG A 119 15.11 -7.38 6.44
N LEU A 120 15.72 -8.13 5.52
CA LEU A 120 16.60 -7.62 4.50
C LEU A 120 16.10 -8.03 3.11
N TRP A 121 15.93 -7.04 2.24
CA TRP A 121 15.61 -7.22 0.83
C TRP A 121 16.81 -6.91 -0.03
N ARG A 122 16.99 -7.63 -1.13
CA ARG A 122 17.93 -7.21 -2.16
C ARG A 122 17.45 -5.93 -2.82
N PHE A 123 18.33 -4.95 -2.95
CA PHE A 123 18.01 -3.72 -3.67
C PHE A 123 17.92 -3.99 -5.18
N ILE A 124 16.84 -3.56 -5.82
CA ILE A 124 16.63 -3.70 -7.26
C ILE A 124 17.44 -2.63 -7.98
N LYS A 125 18.56 -3.05 -8.57
CA LYS A 125 19.50 -2.15 -9.23
C LYS A 125 18.85 -1.49 -10.46
N GLY A 126 19.19 -0.22 -10.68
CA GLY A 126 18.66 0.52 -11.82
C GLY A 126 17.18 0.89 -11.69
N SER A 127 16.63 0.85 -10.48
CA SER A 127 15.24 1.24 -10.24
C SER A 127 15.08 2.64 -9.68
N LYS A 128 13.92 3.24 -9.97
CA LYS A 128 13.42 4.46 -9.33
C LYS A 128 11.91 4.35 -9.08
N THR A 129 11.40 5.15 -8.16
CA THR A 129 9.95 5.38 -8.00
C THR A 129 9.53 6.59 -8.85
N CYS A 130 8.29 6.59 -9.34
CA CYS A 130 7.69 7.69 -10.09
C CYS A 130 6.39 8.13 -9.39
N ASP A 131 6.52 8.94 -8.32
CA ASP A 131 5.38 9.47 -7.57
C ASP A 131 5.60 10.98 -7.28
N PRO A 132 4.82 11.87 -7.92
CA PRO A 132 3.75 11.58 -8.90
C PRO A 132 4.28 11.02 -10.23
N PRO A 133 3.42 10.29 -11.01
CA PRO A 133 3.81 9.85 -12.34
C PRO A 133 3.99 11.04 -13.27
N GLU A 134 5.04 11.03 -14.08
CA GLU A 134 5.40 12.11 -14.99
C GLU A 134 4.49 12.14 -16.23
N ASN A 135 3.97 10.98 -16.65
CA ASN A 135 3.16 10.81 -17.85
C ASN A 135 2.19 9.62 -17.73
N ARG A 136 1.24 9.54 -18.67
CA ARG A 136 0.22 8.47 -18.72
C ARG A 136 0.77 7.09 -19.05
N GLN A 137 1.93 7.03 -19.74
CA GLN A 137 2.58 5.74 -20.00
C GLN A 137 3.04 5.07 -18.70
N GLN A 138 3.58 5.85 -17.75
CA GLN A 138 3.93 5.33 -16.41
C GLN A 138 2.70 4.83 -15.66
N ILE A 139 1.58 5.55 -15.74
CA ILE A 139 0.30 5.12 -15.15
C ILE A 139 -0.14 3.78 -15.75
N ARG A 140 -0.12 3.67 -17.06
CA ARG A 140 -0.50 2.45 -17.78
C ARG A 140 0.41 1.28 -17.43
N GLN A 141 1.73 1.49 -17.36
CA GLN A 141 2.72 0.47 -17.00
C GLN A 141 2.54 -0.03 -15.57
N ALA A 142 2.32 0.88 -14.61
CA ALA A 142 2.03 0.51 -13.21
C ALA A 142 0.74 -0.31 -13.12
N ALA A 143 -0.31 0.11 -13.81
CA ALA A 143 -1.58 -0.60 -13.85
C ALA A 143 -1.43 -2.00 -14.47
N GLN A 144 -0.64 -2.13 -15.56
CA GLN A 144 -0.35 -3.41 -16.19
C GLN A 144 0.39 -4.34 -15.23
N ALA A 145 1.37 -3.84 -14.49
CA ALA A 145 2.11 -4.63 -13.50
C ALA A 145 1.20 -5.16 -12.39
N PHE A 146 0.32 -4.34 -11.82
CA PHE A 146 -0.65 -4.79 -10.81
C PHE A 146 -1.68 -5.76 -11.37
N GLY A 147 -2.18 -5.55 -12.60
CA GLY A 147 -3.05 -6.51 -13.27
C GLY A 147 -2.37 -7.85 -13.51
N ALA A 148 -1.11 -7.85 -13.96
CA ALA A 148 -0.30 -9.05 -14.15
C ALA A 148 0.01 -9.76 -12.82
N TYR A 149 0.23 -8.99 -11.75
CA TYR A 149 0.40 -9.48 -10.40
C TYR A 149 -0.83 -10.26 -9.93
N GLN A 150 -2.02 -9.69 -10.06
CA GLN A 150 -3.26 -10.38 -9.71
C GLN A 150 -3.47 -11.65 -10.55
N ARG A 151 -3.18 -11.60 -11.85
CA ARG A 151 -3.24 -12.79 -12.72
C ARG A 151 -2.26 -13.87 -12.26
N ALA A 152 -1.07 -13.51 -11.81
CA ALA A 152 -0.07 -14.46 -11.30
C ALA A 152 -0.55 -15.14 -10.00
N LEU A 153 -1.29 -14.43 -9.15
CA LEU A 153 -1.87 -14.97 -7.92
C LEU A 153 -3.20 -15.71 -8.15
N ALA A 154 -3.80 -15.60 -9.33
CA ALA A 154 -5.00 -16.35 -9.65
C ALA A 154 -4.76 -17.87 -9.52
N GLY A 155 -5.71 -18.56 -8.89
CA GLY A 155 -5.60 -19.99 -8.60
C GLY A 155 -4.89 -20.34 -7.29
N MET A 156 -4.39 -19.38 -6.52
CA MET A 156 -4.14 -19.60 -5.09
C MET A 156 -5.49 -19.68 -4.37
N GLU A 157 -5.57 -20.58 -3.39
CA GLU A 157 -6.74 -20.65 -2.51
C GLU A 157 -6.77 -19.42 -1.61
N ILE A 158 -7.89 -18.70 -1.62
CA ILE A 158 -8.01 -17.41 -0.89
C ILE A 158 -7.93 -17.58 0.63
N GLU A 159 -8.22 -18.77 1.14
CA GLU A 159 -8.13 -19.11 2.57
C GLU A 159 -6.68 -19.30 3.05
N GLN A 160 -5.70 -19.40 2.17
CA GLN A 160 -4.29 -19.52 2.55
C GLN A 160 -3.70 -18.19 3.05
N LEU A 161 -4.30 -17.05 2.67
CA LEU A 161 -3.85 -15.74 3.11
C LEU A 161 -4.87 -15.11 4.07
N HIS A 162 -4.37 -14.64 5.19
CA HIS A 162 -5.12 -13.98 6.24
C HIS A 162 -4.80 -12.48 6.28
N GLU A 163 -5.66 -11.70 6.92
CA GLU A 163 -5.39 -10.30 7.16
C GLU A 163 -4.16 -10.17 8.07
N THR A 164 -3.10 -9.54 7.57
CA THR A 164 -1.91 -9.19 8.37
C THR A 164 -2.18 -8.00 9.29
N ILE A 165 -3.14 -7.17 8.92
CA ILE A 165 -3.71 -6.08 9.72
C ILE A 165 -5.19 -6.42 9.96
N PRO A 166 -5.62 -6.72 11.18
CA PRO A 166 -7.01 -7.11 11.46
C PRO A 166 -8.03 -6.06 11.00
N GLY A 167 -9.02 -6.49 10.22
CA GLY A 167 -10.08 -5.62 9.67
C GLY A 167 -9.60 -4.67 8.55
N PHE A 168 -8.42 -4.89 7.98
CA PHE A 168 -7.92 -4.06 6.88
C PHE A 168 -8.84 -4.17 5.65
N LEU A 169 -9.15 -3.03 5.04
CA LEU A 169 -10.08 -2.86 3.91
C LEU A 169 -11.51 -3.37 4.19
N SER A 170 -11.91 -3.49 5.46
CA SER A 170 -13.28 -3.85 5.86
C SER A 170 -14.17 -2.61 5.98
N MET A 171 -14.92 -2.26 4.94
CA MET A 171 -15.85 -1.12 4.96
C MET A 171 -16.85 -1.21 6.12
N SER A 172 -17.43 -2.37 6.35
CA SER A 172 -18.37 -2.57 7.46
C SER A 172 -17.70 -2.43 8.82
N GLY A 173 -16.43 -2.84 8.94
CA GLY A 173 -15.62 -2.64 10.13
C GLY A 173 -15.38 -1.16 10.40
N TYR A 174 -14.96 -0.41 9.38
CA TYR A 174 -14.68 1.03 9.50
C TYR A 174 -15.95 1.85 9.76
N LEU A 175 -17.10 1.49 9.20
CA LEU A 175 -18.37 2.13 9.51
C LEU A 175 -18.78 1.91 10.96
N ARG A 176 -18.59 0.70 11.51
CA ARG A 176 -18.85 0.44 12.94
C ARG A 176 -17.91 1.23 13.84
N GLN A 177 -16.62 1.27 13.51
CA GLN A 177 -15.62 2.05 14.25
C GLN A 177 -15.97 3.55 14.23
N PHE A 178 -16.36 4.08 13.08
CA PHE A 178 -16.82 5.45 12.93
C PHE A 178 -18.01 5.76 13.86
N ASP A 179 -19.02 4.89 13.90
CA ASP A 179 -20.18 5.06 14.77
C ASP A 179 -19.79 5.07 16.26
N GLN A 180 -18.87 4.18 16.65
CA GLN A 180 -18.38 4.10 18.03
C GLN A 180 -17.62 5.37 18.44
N VAL A 181 -16.72 5.84 17.57
CA VAL A 181 -15.92 7.04 17.85
C VAL A 181 -16.81 8.28 17.85
N LEU A 182 -17.70 8.42 16.86
CA LEU A 182 -18.63 9.55 16.76
C LEU A 182 -19.52 9.67 18.01
N ALA A 183 -19.92 8.55 18.64
CA ALA A 183 -20.73 8.57 19.86
C ALA A 183 -19.98 9.13 21.08
N THR A 184 -18.65 9.22 21.04
CA THR A 184 -17.79 9.68 22.13
C THR A 184 -16.97 10.92 21.79
N ALA A 185 -17.00 11.37 20.54
CA ALA A 185 -16.30 12.56 20.07
C ALA A 185 -16.81 13.83 20.76
N THR A 186 -15.94 14.81 20.94
CA THR A 186 -16.30 16.09 21.54
C THR A 186 -17.20 16.91 20.61
N LEU A 187 -17.99 17.81 21.19
CA LEU A 187 -18.84 18.72 20.38
C LEU A 187 -18.00 19.56 19.42
N ALA A 188 -16.84 20.05 19.86
CA ALA A 188 -15.95 20.88 19.03
C ALA A 188 -15.41 20.10 17.81
N GLU A 189 -14.97 18.85 17.97
CA GLU A 189 -14.55 17.97 16.86
C GLU A 189 -15.70 17.69 15.90
N CYS A 190 -16.89 17.42 16.43
CA CYS A 190 -18.08 17.19 15.63
C CYS A 190 -18.50 18.44 14.82
N GLU A 191 -18.46 19.64 15.42
CA GLU A 191 -18.76 20.88 14.73
C GLU A 191 -17.74 21.17 13.62
N GLN A 192 -16.44 20.96 13.88
CA GLN A 192 -15.38 21.17 12.91
C GLN A 192 -15.51 20.21 11.72
N ALA A 193 -15.89 18.96 11.96
CA ALA A 193 -15.99 17.90 10.96
C ALA A 193 -17.42 17.71 10.41
N ALA A 194 -18.40 18.55 10.78
CA ALA A 194 -19.83 18.34 10.52
C ALA A 194 -20.18 18.03 9.05
N PRO A 195 -19.65 18.72 8.01
CA PRO A 195 -19.94 18.40 6.62
C PRO A 195 -19.48 16.99 6.22
N TRP A 196 -18.35 16.54 6.76
CA TRP A 196 -17.75 15.25 6.45
C TRP A 196 -18.42 14.11 7.21
N ILE A 197 -18.85 14.35 8.43
CA ILE A 197 -19.72 13.44 9.19
C ILE A 197 -21.02 13.20 8.42
N ALA A 198 -21.68 14.26 7.96
CA ALA A 198 -22.90 14.15 7.14
C ALA A 198 -22.67 13.37 5.85
N LEU A 199 -21.54 13.63 5.16
CA LEU A 199 -21.15 12.87 3.97
C LEU A 199 -20.96 11.37 4.30
N ALA A 200 -20.23 11.05 5.35
CA ALA A 200 -20.01 9.67 5.78
C ALA A 200 -21.31 8.96 6.13
N GLN A 201 -22.23 9.64 6.82
CA GLN A 201 -23.55 9.11 7.18
C GLN A 201 -24.45 8.87 5.98
N SER A 202 -24.36 9.68 4.93
CA SER A 202 -25.18 9.56 3.71
C SER A 202 -24.70 8.48 2.74
N HIS A 203 -23.45 8.01 2.84
CA HIS A 203 -22.86 7.04 1.92
C HIS A 203 -22.49 5.71 2.59
N ARG A 204 -23.42 5.15 3.34
CA ARG A 204 -23.21 3.89 4.10
C ARG A 204 -23.48 2.62 3.29
N GLN A 205 -24.18 2.72 2.17
CA GLN A 205 -24.59 1.58 1.37
C GLN A 205 -23.69 1.42 0.15
N TRP A 206 -23.11 0.24 0.02
CA TRP A 206 -22.24 -0.15 -1.10
C TRP A 206 -22.73 -1.43 -1.75
N PRO A 207 -22.46 -1.68 -3.03
CA PRO A 207 -22.79 -2.95 -3.67
C PRO A 207 -22.21 -4.12 -2.88
N SER A 208 -23.06 -5.04 -2.45
CA SER A 208 -22.66 -6.18 -1.60
C SER A 208 -21.56 -7.02 -2.24
N ALA A 209 -21.61 -7.19 -3.57
CA ALA A 209 -20.60 -7.91 -4.32
C ALA A 209 -19.20 -7.26 -4.18
N LEU A 210 -19.11 -5.93 -4.16
CA LEU A 210 -17.83 -5.19 -3.99
C LEU A 210 -17.27 -5.31 -2.56
N MET A 211 -18.11 -5.69 -1.60
CA MET A 211 -17.72 -5.83 -0.20
C MET A 211 -17.22 -7.24 0.17
N GLN A 212 -17.33 -8.20 -0.76
CA GLN A 212 -16.98 -9.60 -0.51
C GLN A 212 -15.64 -9.96 -1.17
N PRO A 213 -14.71 -10.58 -0.44
CA PRO A 213 -13.49 -11.11 -1.03
C PRO A 213 -13.79 -12.16 -2.11
N ASN A 214 -13.06 -12.11 -3.22
CA ASN A 214 -13.18 -13.07 -4.32
C ASN A 214 -11.84 -13.41 -5.00
N GLY A 215 -10.74 -13.05 -4.36
CA GLY A 215 -9.39 -13.33 -4.83
C GLY A 215 -8.34 -12.94 -3.81
N ILE A 216 -7.10 -13.02 -4.22
CA ILE A 216 -5.96 -12.49 -3.49
C ILE A 216 -5.57 -11.16 -4.10
N ILE A 217 -5.35 -10.17 -3.24
CA ILE A 217 -5.02 -8.80 -3.61
C ILE A 217 -3.65 -8.41 -3.07
N HIS A 218 -3.05 -7.38 -3.67
CA HIS A 218 -1.86 -6.72 -3.14
C HIS A 218 -2.20 -5.90 -1.89
N GLY A 219 -3.37 -5.25 -1.87
CA GLY A 219 -3.92 -4.51 -0.73
C GLY A 219 -3.33 -3.11 -0.51
N ASP A 220 -2.34 -2.68 -1.31
CA ASP A 220 -1.78 -1.33 -1.29
C ASP A 220 -1.24 -0.95 -2.69
N CYS A 221 -2.13 -0.94 -3.69
CA CYS A 221 -1.78 -0.69 -5.09
C CYS A 221 -1.56 0.81 -5.36
N LYS A 222 -0.54 1.38 -4.74
CA LYS A 222 -0.11 2.75 -5.02
C LYS A 222 0.97 2.77 -6.09
N ILE A 223 1.07 3.89 -6.82
CA ILE A 223 2.08 4.02 -7.86
C ILE A 223 3.51 3.95 -7.32
N ASN A 224 3.74 4.31 -6.06
CA ASN A 224 5.05 4.21 -5.41
C ASN A 224 5.41 2.79 -4.95
N ASN A 225 4.48 1.81 -5.06
CA ASN A 225 4.73 0.40 -4.83
C ASN A 225 5.08 -0.37 -6.11
N VAL A 226 5.41 0.34 -7.19
CA VAL A 226 6.10 -0.19 -8.36
C VAL A 226 7.42 0.53 -8.58
N LEU A 227 8.43 -0.23 -8.98
CA LEU A 227 9.75 0.29 -9.33
C LEU A 227 9.90 0.32 -10.84
N PHE A 228 10.21 1.50 -11.37
CA PHE A 228 10.52 1.71 -12.77
C PHE A 228 12.02 1.59 -13.02
N ASP A 229 12.42 1.37 -14.27
CA ASP A 229 13.81 1.56 -14.70
C ASP A 229 14.24 3.03 -14.54
N GLN A 230 15.53 3.30 -14.70
CA GLN A 230 16.10 4.66 -14.53
C GLN A 230 15.49 5.69 -15.48
N GLN A 231 15.03 5.27 -16.64
CA GLN A 231 14.36 6.11 -17.64
C GLN A 231 12.92 6.40 -17.26
N GLY A 232 12.29 5.55 -16.42
CA GLY A 232 10.87 5.62 -16.08
C GLY A 232 9.96 5.12 -17.18
N GLU A 233 10.47 4.27 -18.05
CA GLU A 233 9.75 3.78 -19.22
C GLU A 233 9.10 2.41 -18.98
N ARG A 234 9.70 1.58 -18.13
CA ARG A 234 9.26 0.22 -17.87
C ARG A 234 9.21 -0.07 -16.36
N VAL A 235 8.17 -0.75 -15.90
CA VAL A 235 8.13 -1.29 -14.54
C VAL A 235 9.08 -2.49 -14.46
N LEU A 236 9.96 -2.47 -13.47
CA LEU A 236 10.87 -3.56 -13.13
C LEU A 236 10.29 -4.51 -12.12
N SER A 237 9.56 -4.00 -11.11
CA SER A 237 9.08 -4.81 -9.99
C SER A 237 7.86 -4.20 -9.32
N VAL A 238 7.03 -5.08 -8.76
CA VAL A 238 6.01 -4.75 -7.76
C VAL A 238 6.61 -5.05 -6.39
N ILE A 239 6.50 -4.11 -5.45
CA ILE A 239 7.10 -4.18 -4.11
C ILE A 239 6.05 -3.95 -3.03
N ASP A 240 6.44 -4.06 -1.77
CA ASP A 240 5.60 -3.85 -0.58
C ASP A 240 4.47 -4.89 -0.46
N LEU A 241 4.88 -6.16 -0.33
CA LEU A 241 3.98 -7.32 -0.33
C LEU A 241 3.31 -7.60 1.03
N ASP A 242 3.35 -6.66 1.96
CA ASP A 242 2.94 -6.87 3.36
C ASP A 242 1.42 -6.96 3.55
N ASN A 243 0.67 -6.35 2.63
CA ASN A 243 -0.78 -6.30 2.70
C ASN A 243 -1.46 -7.36 1.81
N ASN A 244 -0.69 -8.33 1.29
CA ASN A 244 -1.27 -9.43 0.54
C ASN A 244 -2.24 -10.22 1.42
N MET A 245 -3.50 -10.29 0.98
CA MET A 245 -4.56 -10.95 1.71
C MET A 245 -5.71 -11.35 0.77
N LYS A 246 -6.66 -12.09 1.31
CA LYS A 246 -7.94 -12.26 0.62
C LYS A 246 -8.67 -10.92 0.52
N GLY A 247 -9.20 -10.60 -0.66
CA GLY A 247 -9.91 -9.35 -0.90
C GLY A 247 -10.70 -9.39 -2.21
N HIS A 248 -11.38 -8.30 -2.51
CA HIS A 248 -12.02 -8.16 -3.80
C HIS A 248 -11.02 -7.59 -4.82
N TRP A 249 -10.84 -8.26 -5.96
CA TRP A 249 -9.84 -7.88 -6.96
C TRP A 249 -9.92 -6.40 -7.40
N ALA A 250 -11.11 -5.82 -7.43
CA ALA A 250 -11.29 -4.43 -7.85
C ALA A 250 -10.78 -3.42 -6.82
N TRP A 251 -10.51 -3.84 -5.57
CA TRP A 251 -9.93 -2.93 -4.58
C TRP A 251 -8.53 -2.47 -4.99
N ASP A 252 -7.70 -3.37 -5.53
CA ASP A 252 -6.38 -3.00 -6.06
C ASP A 252 -6.49 -1.98 -7.20
N PHE A 253 -7.42 -2.20 -8.14
CA PHE A 253 -7.67 -1.23 -9.20
C PHE A 253 -8.15 0.11 -8.65
N GLY A 254 -9.09 0.08 -7.71
CA GLY A 254 -9.64 1.29 -7.08
C GLY A 254 -8.57 2.08 -6.34
N ASP A 255 -7.68 1.41 -5.62
CA ASP A 255 -6.60 2.05 -4.87
C ASP A 255 -5.55 2.66 -5.82
N LEU A 256 -5.23 1.98 -6.92
CA LEU A 256 -4.34 2.55 -7.94
C LEU A 256 -4.92 3.82 -8.54
N VAL A 257 -6.18 3.81 -9.00
CA VAL A 257 -6.85 4.99 -9.58
C VAL A 257 -6.88 6.13 -8.57
N ARG A 258 -7.23 5.85 -7.31
CA ARG A 258 -7.22 6.81 -6.21
C ARG A 258 -5.82 7.41 -5.99
N SER A 259 -4.81 6.57 -5.94
CA SER A 259 -3.41 6.97 -5.73
C SER A 259 -2.91 7.88 -6.85
N VAL A 260 -3.17 7.53 -8.10
CA VAL A 260 -2.82 8.35 -9.27
C VAL A 260 -3.55 9.69 -9.23
N ALA A 261 -4.87 9.68 -9.00
CA ALA A 261 -5.65 10.91 -8.91
C ALA A 261 -5.15 11.83 -7.78
N PHE A 262 -4.81 11.26 -6.62
CA PHE A 262 -4.26 12.01 -5.48
C PHE A 262 -2.91 12.65 -5.83
N SER A 263 -1.96 11.87 -6.34
CA SER A 263 -0.61 12.36 -6.63
C SER A 263 -0.56 13.38 -7.77
N ARG A 264 -1.55 13.36 -8.67
CA ARG A 264 -1.67 14.32 -9.78
C ARG A 264 -2.59 15.52 -9.49
N GLY A 265 -3.09 15.62 -8.25
CA GLY A 265 -3.89 16.76 -7.79
C GLY A 265 -5.37 16.71 -8.17
N GLY A 266 -5.91 15.54 -8.54
CA GLY A 266 -7.31 15.32 -8.79
C GLY A 266 -7.61 14.27 -9.86
N PHE A 267 -8.90 14.00 -10.08
CA PHE A 267 -9.35 13.06 -11.10
C PHE A 267 -9.15 13.63 -12.51
N ASP A 268 -8.45 12.88 -13.35
CA ASP A 268 -8.32 13.10 -14.79
C ASP A 268 -8.84 11.89 -15.55
N VAL A 269 -9.68 12.12 -16.57
CA VAL A 269 -10.35 11.05 -17.33
C VAL A 269 -9.38 10.21 -18.15
N ASP A 270 -8.33 10.81 -18.67
CA ASP A 270 -7.34 10.09 -19.47
C ASP A 270 -6.36 9.30 -18.59
N ASP A 271 -6.09 9.77 -17.36
CA ASP A 271 -5.34 9.02 -16.37
C ASP A 271 -6.14 7.78 -15.92
N TYR A 272 -7.48 7.92 -15.73
CA TYR A 272 -8.35 6.78 -15.47
C TYR A 272 -8.34 5.77 -16.64
N ARG A 273 -8.44 6.25 -17.88
CA ARG A 273 -8.34 5.41 -19.09
C ARG A 273 -7.01 4.68 -19.16
N ALA A 274 -5.91 5.35 -18.85
CA ALA A 274 -4.57 4.73 -18.81
C ALA A 274 -4.47 3.63 -17.74
N CYS A 275 -4.99 3.89 -16.52
CA CYS A 275 -5.10 2.89 -15.47
C CYS A 275 -5.91 1.67 -15.94
N LEU A 276 -7.09 1.91 -16.50
CA LEU A 276 -7.99 0.85 -16.93
C LEU A 276 -7.35 -0.03 -18.03
N GLN A 277 -6.84 0.60 -19.08
CA GLN A 277 -6.19 -0.12 -20.19
C GLN A 277 -5.00 -0.95 -19.72
N GLY A 278 -4.15 -0.38 -18.86
CA GLY A 278 -3.02 -1.09 -18.28
C GLY A 278 -3.47 -2.28 -17.45
N PHE A 279 -4.40 -2.05 -16.53
CA PHE A 279 -4.89 -3.09 -15.63
C PHE A 279 -5.55 -4.27 -16.37
N LEU A 280 -6.42 -3.97 -17.35
CA LEU A 280 -7.04 -5.00 -18.20
C LEU A 280 -6.00 -5.77 -19.01
N THR A 281 -5.02 -5.08 -19.60
CA THR A 281 -3.89 -5.72 -20.31
C THR A 281 -3.14 -6.69 -19.39
N GLY A 282 -2.82 -6.26 -18.18
CA GLY A 282 -2.11 -7.10 -17.20
C GLY A 282 -2.92 -8.31 -16.74
N ARG A 283 -4.22 -8.13 -16.46
CA ARG A 283 -5.11 -9.22 -16.06
C ARG A 283 -5.38 -10.22 -17.19
N GLY A 284 -5.29 -9.79 -18.43
CA GLY A 284 -5.60 -10.65 -19.59
C GLY A 284 -7.04 -11.15 -19.54
N SER A 285 -7.25 -12.43 -19.84
CA SER A 285 -8.59 -13.04 -19.88
C SER A 285 -9.17 -13.41 -18.50
N THR A 286 -8.58 -12.92 -17.40
CA THR A 286 -9.12 -13.19 -16.06
C THR A 286 -10.51 -12.55 -15.92
N PRO A 287 -11.57 -13.31 -15.58
CA PRO A 287 -12.91 -12.76 -15.50
C PRO A 287 -13.04 -11.59 -14.54
N LEU A 288 -13.82 -10.59 -14.95
CA LEU A 288 -14.11 -9.40 -14.12
C LEU A 288 -15.55 -8.93 -14.38
N ILE A 289 -16.04 -8.10 -13.50
CA ILE A 289 -17.34 -7.43 -13.63
C ILE A 289 -17.06 -5.95 -13.86
N ASN A 290 -17.43 -5.44 -15.02
CA ASN A 290 -17.17 -4.08 -15.47
C ASN A 290 -17.68 -3.03 -14.48
N GLU A 291 -18.84 -3.24 -13.86
CA GLU A 291 -19.39 -2.35 -12.86
C GLU A 291 -18.45 -2.11 -11.67
N HIS A 292 -17.68 -3.13 -11.27
CA HIS A 292 -16.74 -3.01 -10.17
C HIS A 292 -15.58 -2.05 -10.48
N LEU A 293 -15.17 -1.93 -11.75
CA LEU A 293 -14.16 -0.95 -12.19
C LEU A 293 -14.66 0.50 -12.02
N ILE A 294 -15.97 0.71 -12.13
CA ILE A 294 -16.57 2.03 -11.99
C ILE A 294 -16.69 2.43 -10.51
N TYR A 295 -17.06 1.48 -9.64
CA TYR A 295 -17.32 1.77 -8.22
C TYR A 295 -16.07 1.73 -7.34
N ALA A 296 -15.07 0.93 -7.70
CA ALA A 296 -13.91 0.70 -6.83
C ALA A 296 -13.11 1.96 -6.47
N PRO A 297 -12.86 2.93 -7.38
CA PRO A 297 -12.18 4.17 -7.02
C PRO A 297 -12.93 4.99 -5.95
N SER A 298 -14.26 5.12 -6.10
CA SER A 298 -15.12 5.77 -5.10
C SER A 298 -15.08 5.02 -3.77
N TYR A 299 -15.18 3.69 -3.81
CA TYR A 299 -15.17 2.83 -2.63
C TYR A 299 -13.89 3.00 -1.81
N LEU A 300 -12.73 2.98 -2.45
CA LEU A 300 -11.43 3.11 -1.76
C LEU A 300 -11.19 4.54 -1.27
N ALA A 301 -11.54 5.57 -2.04
CA ALA A 301 -11.40 6.96 -1.63
C ALA A 301 -12.31 7.27 -0.42
N PHE A 302 -13.56 6.82 -0.46
CA PHE A 302 -14.49 6.96 0.67
C PHE A 302 -13.99 6.23 1.92
N MET A 303 -13.55 4.98 1.76
CA MET A 303 -13.02 4.18 2.86
C MET A 303 -11.84 4.86 3.55
N LEU A 304 -10.89 5.37 2.79
CA LEU A 304 -9.72 6.05 3.35
C LEU A 304 -10.09 7.38 4.00
N GLY A 305 -11.00 8.15 3.39
CA GLY A 305 -11.56 9.36 4.00
C GLY A 305 -12.26 9.08 5.32
N LEU A 306 -13.06 8.01 5.38
CA LEU A 306 -13.74 7.57 6.60
C LEU A 306 -12.75 7.20 7.71
N ARG A 307 -11.66 6.52 7.37
CA ARG A 307 -10.61 6.14 8.34
C ARG A 307 -9.91 7.36 8.92
N PHE A 308 -9.53 8.33 8.09
CA PHE A 308 -8.92 9.57 8.56
C PHE A 308 -9.88 10.41 9.40
N LEU A 309 -11.16 10.50 8.98
CA LEU A 309 -12.19 11.19 9.76
C LEU A 309 -12.39 10.52 11.13
N THR A 310 -12.47 9.20 11.16
CA THR A 310 -12.61 8.44 12.40
C THR A 310 -11.44 8.67 13.35
N ASP A 311 -10.23 8.69 12.81
CA ASP A 311 -9.03 8.92 13.62
C ASP A 311 -8.96 10.35 14.16
N HIS A 312 -9.33 11.35 13.34
CA HIS A 312 -9.46 12.73 13.82
C HIS A 312 -10.45 12.86 14.98
N LEU A 313 -11.65 12.31 14.82
CA LEU A 313 -12.68 12.30 15.88
C LEU A 313 -12.27 11.49 17.12
N GLY A 314 -11.32 10.57 16.99
CA GLY A 314 -10.75 9.75 18.05
C GLY A 314 -9.47 10.31 18.67
N GLY A 315 -9.04 11.53 18.31
CA GLY A 315 -7.88 12.20 18.87
C GLY A 315 -6.55 11.87 18.19
N ASP A 316 -6.55 11.49 16.90
CA ASP A 316 -5.35 11.24 16.05
C ASP A 316 -4.43 10.13 16.59
N VAL A 317 -5.02 8.99 16.99
CA VAL A 317 -4.32 7.89 17.66
C VAL A 317 -3.68 6.91 16.67
N TYR A 318 -4.36 6.61 15.56
CA TYR A 318 -3.94 5.55 14.62
C TYR A 318 -2.95 6.07 13.56
N PHE A 319 -3.30 7.15 12.87
CA PHE A 319 -2.43 7.77 11.88
C PHE A 319 -1.61 8.87 12.54
N SER A 320 -0.31 8.60 12.72
CA SER A 320 0.60 9.62 13.26
C SER A 320 0.59 10.88 12.41
N VAL A 321 0.30 12.00 13.03
CA VAL A 321 0.29 13.34 12.43
C VAL A 321 1.17 14.30 13.24
N PRO A 322 1.81 15.31 12.59
CA PRO A 322 2.54 16.36 13.28
C PRO A 322 1.64 17.23 14.16
N GLU A 323 0.44 17.56 13.67
CA GLU A 323 -0.48 18.48 14.34
C GLU A 323 -1.90 17.89 14.36
N HIS A 324 -2.63 18.21 15.43
CA HIS A 324 -4.05 17.87 15.51
C HIS A 324 -4.83 18.59 14.41
N GLY A 325 -5.70 17.86 13.70
CA GLY A 325 -6.43 18.35 12.52
C GLY A 325 -5.84 17.92 11.18
N ASP A 326 -4.59 17.45 11.12
CA ASP A 326 -3.98 16.95 9.88
C ASP A 326 -4.76 15.75 9.32
N ASN A 327 -5.33 14.86 10.18
CA ASN A 327 -6.16 13.76 9.71
C ASN A 327 -7.51 14.25 9.19
N LEU A 328 -8.07 15.35 9.71
CA LEU A 328 -9.25 15.96 9.10
C LEU A 328 -8.94 16.49 7.70
N GLN A 329 -7.81 17.15 7.51
CA GLN A 329 -7.37 17.61 6.18
C GLN A 329 -7.20 16.43 5.21
N ARG A 330 -6.58 15.34 5.65
CA ARG A 330 -6.46 14.09 4.84
C ARG A 330 -7.83 13.50 4.51
N ALA A 331 -8.77 13.51 5.46
CA ALA A 331 -10.14 13.05 5.22
C ALA A 331 -10.82 13.89 4.14
N MET A 332 -10.69 15.22 4.22
CA MET A 332 -11.24 16.16 3.24
C MET A 332 -10.71 15.88 1.82
N GLU A 333 -9.41 15.64 1.68
CA GLU A 333 -8.78 15.33 0.40
C GLU A 333 -9.32 14.03 -0.20
N GLN A 334 -9.47 12.97 0.60
CA GLN A 334 -10.03 11.71 0.13
C GLN A 334 -11.52 11.81 -0.20
N PHE A 335 -12.30 12.55 0.58
CA PHE A 335 -13.70 12.80 0.27
C PHE A 335 -13.89 13.70 -0.96
N ALA A 336 -12.98 14.63 -1.21
CA ALA A 336 -12.99 15.40 -2.46
C ALA A 336 -12.74 14.50 -3.69
N LEU A 337 -11.81 13.54 -3.60
CA LEU A 337 -11.62 12.52 -4.63
C LEU A 337 -12.85 11.63 -4.80
N PHE A 338 -13.43 11.14 -3.69
CA PHE A 338 -14.67 10.37 -3.72
C PHE A 338 -15.77 11.11 -4.46
N GLN A 339 -16.05 12.37 -4.11
CA GLN A 339 -17.05 13.19 -4.78
C GLN A 339 -16.73 13.42 -6.26
N SER A 340 -15.45 13.54 -6.60
CA SER A 340 -15.05 13.68 -8.00
C SER A 340 -15.30 12.40 -8.80
N PHE A 341 -15.02 11.22 -8.25
CA PHE A 341 -15.34 9.93 -8.87
C PHE A 341 -16.87 9.77 -9.03
N GLU A 342 -17.66 10.11 -8.01
CA GLU A 342 -19.12 10.03 -8.10
C GLU A 342 -19.70 10.94 -9.21
N ARG A 343 -19.20 12.19 -9.34
CA ARG A 343 -19.60 13.10 -10.42
C ARG A 343 -19.24 12.57 -11.81
N ASN A 344 -18.16 11.80 -11.94
CA ASN A 344 -17.66 11.29 -13.20
C ASN A 344 -18.06 9.83 -13.49
N LYS A 345 -18.88 9.21 -12.65
CA LYS A 345 -19.27 7.80 -12.73
C LYS A 345 -19.83 7.40 -14.11
N ALA A 346 -20.71 8.21 -14.69
CA ALA A 346 -21.26 7.95 -16.03
C ALA A 346 -20.19 8.02 -17.13
N LEU A 347 -19.20 8.90 -17.00
CA LEU A 347 -18.07 8.99 -17.92
C LEU A 347 -17.15 7.76 -17.77
N MET A 348 -16.84 7.38 -16.54
CA MET A 348 -16.07 6.15 -16.24
C MET A 348 -16.75 4.92 -16.83
N GLY A 349 -18.10 4.82 -16.72
CA GLY A 349 -18.87 3.74 -17.32
C GLY A 349 -18.74 3.65 -18.84
N ARG A 350 -18.78 4.78 -19.55
CA ARG A 350 -18.53 4.81 -21.00
C ARG A 350 -17.12 4.31 -21.35
N ILE A 351 -16.09 4.77 -20.61
CA ILE A 351 -14.71 4.34 -20.83
C ILE A 351 -14.54 2.84 -20.60
N VAL A 352 -15.15 2.30 -19.53
CA VAL A 352 -15.13 0.86 -19.28
C VAL A 352 -15.75 0.10 -20.45
N SER A 353 -16.91 0.55 -20.98
CA SER A 353 -17.55 -0.08 -22.12
C SER A 353 -16.74 0.01 -23.42
N GLU A 354 -15.91 1.05 -23.58
CA GLU A 354 -15.02 1.22 -24.74
C GLU A 354 -13.77 0.34 -24.65
N CYS A 355 -13.32 -0.02 -23.45
CA CYS A 355 -12.09 -0.76 -23.21
C CYS A 355 -12.30 -2.26 -22.96
N SER A 356 -13.55 -2.70 -22.69
CA SER A 356 -13.94 -4.08 -22.47
C SER A 356 -14.41 -4.71 -23.74
#